data_8d0f2762e14077dc7f7f095431b00d8c
#
_entry.id   8d0f2762e14077dc7f7f095431b00d8c
#
_cell.length_a   1.000
_cell.length_b   1.000
_cell.length_c   1.000
_cell.angle_alpha   90.00
_cell.angle_beta   90.00
_cell.angle_gamma   90.00
#
_symmetry.space_group_name_H-M   'P 1'
#
loop_
_entity.id
_entity.type
_entity.pdbx_description
1 polymer ?
#
loop_
_entity_poly.entity_id
_entity_poly.type
_entity_poly.pdbx_seq_one_letter_code
_entity_poly.pdbx_strand_id
1 'polypeptide(L)'
;NQKAGYLALVDTKWAGGYGVEKFQGKYWMSYLGGNSKGYEAGELGVGMAHSQTLSPPTEWPRLAHPVLQSKDNDARWFEKKVIYKSLIIRDKQKLTGHPFVMYYNAKGDTANYESIGMAGSDDLLSWKRLGDQPIITRYKGICGDAQIARIGEVYVLFYFGAFWKPGAFERFACSYDLVNWTDWNGPDLIAPSEPYDQQYAHKPWVIKW
;
A
#
# COMPACT_ATOMS: atom_id res chain seq x y z
N ASN A 1 18.05 5.14 -9.92
CA ASN A 1 16.64 5.47 -9.89
C ASN A 1 15.81 4.20 -9.80
N GLN A 2 15.00 4.09 -8.75
CA GLN A 2 14.07 2.99 -8.56
C GLN A 2 12.66 3.50 -8.85
N LYS A 3 11.92 2.76 -9.69
CA LYS A 3 10.52 3.07 -10.01
C LYS A 3 9.74 1.77 -10.05
N ALA A 4 8.61 1.73 -9.37
CA ALA A 4 7.64 0.66 -9.44
C ALA A 4 6.25 1.27 -9.46
N GLY A 5 5.40 0.85 -10.38
CA GLY A 5 4.04 1.36 -10.53
C GLY A 5 3.02 0.31 -10.16
N TYR A 6 1.91 0.78 -9.61
CA TYR A 6 0.77 -0.04 -9.18
C TYR A 6 -0.50 0.57 -9.75
N LEU A 7 -1.30 -0.22 -10.45
CA LEU A 7 -2.61 0.25 -10.90
C LEU A 7 -3.47 0.62 -9.70
N ALA A 8 -4.03 1.81 -9.74
CA ALA A 8 -4.99 2.28 -8.74
C ALA A 8 -6.42 1.85 -9.11
N LEU A 9 -7.28 1.77 -8.10
CA LEU A 9 -8.71 1.50 -8.25
C LEU A 9 -9.01 0.13 -8.86
N VAL A 10 -8.20 -0.87 -8.51
CA VAL A 10 -8.52 -2.27 -8.81
C VAL A 10 -9.71 -2.69 -7.95
N ASP A 11 -10.67 -3.39 -8.53
CA ASP A 11 -11.82 -3.93 -7.78
C ASP A 11 -11.33 -4.92 -6.72
N THR A 12 -11.62 -4.62 -5.48
CA THR A 12 -11.20 -5.43 -4.32
C THR A 12 -12.23 -6.47 -3.90
N LYS A 13 -13.39 -6.54 -4.57
CA LYS A 13 -14.44 -7.49 -4.23
C LYS A 13 -13.97 -8.92 -4.40
N TRP A 14 -14.07 -9.71 -3.35
CA TRP A 14 -13.73 -11.15 -3.38
C TRP A 14 -14.58 -11.89 -4.40
N ALA A 15 -13.94 -12.63 -5.28
CA ALA A 15 -14.58 -13.24 -6.45
C ALA A 15 -15.19 -12.23 -7.43
N GLY A 16 -14.77 -10.98 -7.40
CA GLY A 16 -15.04 -10.00 -8.44
C GLY A 16 -14.18 -10.22 -9.69
N GLY A 17 -14.35 -9.37 -10.69
CA GLY A 17 -13.59 -9.46 -11.94
C GLY A 17 -12.17 -8.88 -11.85
N TYR A 18 -11.72 -8.39 -10.70
CA TYR A 18 -10.44 -7.69 -10.53
C TYR A 18 -10.19 -6.60 -11.56
N GLY A 19 -11.26 -6.01 -12.07
CA GLY A 19 -11.22 -4.95 -13.06
C GLY A 19 -10.62 -3.66 -12.49
N VAL A 20 -10.11 -2.80 -13.38
CA VAL A 20 -9.58 -1.50 -13.02
C VAL A 20 -10.62 -0.43 -13.33
N GLU A 21 -11.04 0.33 -12.33
CA GLU A 21 -12.00 1.41 -12.50
C GLU A 21 -11.33 2.68 -13.05
N LYS A 22 -12.08 3.44 -13.84
CA LYS A 22 -11.70 4.80 -14.25
C LYS A 22 -12.21 5.83 -13.24
N PHE A 23 -11.43 6.88 -13.07
CA PHE A 23 -11.89 8.11 -12.45
C PHE A 23 -11.66 9.29 -13.40
N GLN A 24 -12.68 10.10 -13.63
CA GLN A 24 -12.68 11.19 -14.62
C GLN A 24 -12.23 10.73 -16.03
N GLY A 25 -12.72 9.56 -16.47
CA GLY A 25 -12.40 9.00 -17.78
C GLY A 25 -11.00 8.40 -17.93
N LYS A 26 -10.17 8.39 -16.88
CA LYS A 26 -8.77 7.97 -16.90
C LYS A 26 -8.55 6.77 -15.98
N TYR A 27 -7.63 5.88 -16.35
CA TYR A 27 -6.98 4.95 -15.48
C TYR A 27 -5.87 5.66 -14.71
N TRP A 28 -5.65 5.27 -13.49
CA TRP A 28 -4.67 5.86 -12.60
C TRP A 28 -3.64 4.83 -12.15
N MET A 29 -2.44 5.29 -11.92
CA MET A 29 -1.33 4.50 -11.41
C MET A 29 -0.63 5.32 -10.31
N SER A 30 -0.40 4.73 -9.17
CA SER A 30 0.59 5.24 -8.22
C SER A 30 1.94 4.61 -8.51
N TYR A 31 3.01 5.33 -8.26
CA TYR A 31 4.36 4.80 -8.40
C TYR A 31 5.29 5.38 -7.35
N LEU A 32 6.28 4.61 -6.96
CA LEU A 32 7.36 5.15 -6.18
C LEU A 32 8.38 5.83 -7.10
N GLY A 33 8.92 6.93 -6.67
CA GLY A 33 9.95 7.66 -7.39
C GLY A 33 10.97 8.27 -6.45
N GLY A 34 12.21 8.33 -6.90
CA GLY A 34 13.31 8.94 -6.17
C GLY A 34 14.37 9.46 -7.11
N ASN A 35 15.25 10.31 -6.60
CA ASN A 35 16.31 11.00 -7.36
C ASN A 35 17.71 10.42 -7.15
N SER A 36 17.88 9.49 -6.21
CA SER A 36 19.17 8.88 -5.87
C SER A 36 19.38 7.55 -6.59
N LYS A 37 20.65 7.17 -6.82
CA LYS A 37 21.02 5.85 -7.33
C LYS A 37 21.02 4.83 -6.17
N GLY A 38 20.58 3.62 -6.47
CA GLY A 38 20.58 2.51 -5.50
C GLY A 38 19.18 2.06 -5.11
N TYR A 39 19.13 0.92 -4.42
CA TYR A 39 17.90 0.33 -3.92
C TYR A 39 17.41 1.13 -2.70
N GLU A 40 16.20 1.65 -2.77
CA GLU A 40 15.59 2.49 -1.72
C GLU A 40 16.52 3.61 -1.21
N ALA A 41 17.37 4.13 -2.11
CA ALA A 41 18.34 5.15 -1.78
C ALA A 41 17.76 6.56 -1.91
N GLY A 42 18.11 7.41 -0.94
CA GLY A 42 17.66 8.79 -0.91
C GLY A 42 16.18 8.91 -0.56
N GLU A 43 15.60 10.03 -0.96
CA GLU A 43 14.21 10.33 -0.72
C GLU A 43 13.33 9.64 -1.77
N LEU A 44 12.38 8.89 -1.29
CA LEU A 44 11.34 8.31 -2.10
C LEU A 44 10.00 8.95 -1.74
N GLY A 45 9.15 9.08 -2.74
CA GLY A 45 7.79 9.58 -2.59
C GLY A 45 6.83 8.84 -3.51
N VAL A 46 5.56 9.00 -3.26
CA VAL A 46 4.49 8.47 -4.11
C VAL A 46 4.15 9.50 -5.16
N GLY A 47 4.34 9.13 -6.43
CA GLY A 47 3.88 9.89 -7.59
C GLY A 47 2.60 9.30 -8.16
N MET A 48 1.87 10.10 -8.93
CA MET A 48 0.69 9.67 -9.66
C MET A 48 0.87 9.86 -11.17
N ALA A 49 0.33 8.92 -11.93
CA ALA A 49 0.24 8.97 -13.38
C ALA A 49 -1.15 8.54 -13.85
N HIS A 50 -1.53 8.93 -15.03
CA HIS A 50 -2.83 8.55 -15.59
C HIS A 50 -2.75 8.23 -17.07
N SER A 51 -3.72 7.45 -17.59
CA SER A 51 -3.89 7.21 -19.02
C SER A 51 -5.37 7.00 -19.36
N GLN A 52 -5.74 7.28 -20.59
CA GLN A 52 -7.09 7.01 -21.10
C GLN A 52 -7.31 5.54 -21.47
N THR A 53 -6.22 4.80 -21.69
CA THR A 53 -6.23 3.41 -22.13
C THR A 53 -5.20 2.57 -21.40
N LEU A 54 -5.45 1.27 -21.29
CA LEU A 54 -4.48 0.25 -20.86
C LEU A 54 -3.84 -0.48 -22.04
N SER A 55 -4.33 -0.26 -23.26
CA SER A 55 -3.80 -0.92 -24.48
C SER A 55 -2.53 -0.22 -24.98
N PRO A 56 -1.50 -0.96 -25.37
CA PRO A 56 -0.30 -0.38 -25.97
C PRO A 56 -0.54 0.28 -27.35
N PRO A 57 0.22 1.30 -27.74
CA PRO A 57 1.20 2.01 -26.93
C PRO A 57 0.49 2.89 -25.89
N THR A 58 0.91 2.77 -24.64
CA THR A 58 0.28 3.49 -23.53
C THR A 58 1.24 4.50 -22.95
N GLU A 59 0.89 5.77 -23.03
CA GLU A 59 1.57 6.83 -22.33
C GLU A 59 0.92 7.06 -20.96
N TRP A 60 1.75 7.28 -19.97
CA TRP A 60 1.38 7.58 -18.60
C TRP A 60 1.93 8.94 -18.17
N PRO A 61 1.29 10.05 -18.59
CA PRO A 61 1.62 11.37 -18.07
C PRO A 61 1.61 11.36 -16.56
N ARG A 62 2.68 11.90 -15.99
CA ARG A 62 2.90 11.96 -14.55
C ARG A 62 2.54 13.33 -14.01
N LEU A 63 2.10 13.40 -12.78
CA LEU A 63 2.02 14.68 -12.07
C LEU A 63 3.43 15.24 -11.87
N ALA A 64 3.53 16.57 -11.82
CA ALA A 64 4.81 17.28 -11.70
C ALA A 64 5.52 17.01 -10.36
N HIS A 65 4.74 16.75 -9.31
CA HIS A 65 5.25 16.56 -7.95
C HIS A 65 4.71 15.27 -7.34
N PRO A 66 5.44 14.67 -6.37
CA PRO A 66 4.90 13.59 -5.55
C PRO A 66 3.64 14.07 -4.81
N VAL A 67 2.70 13.15 -4.60
CA VAL A 67 1.47 13.41 -3.84
C VAL A 67 1.63 13.14 -2.34
N LEU A 68 2.62 12.32 -1.97
CA LEU A 68 3.05 12.08 -0.59
C LEU A 68 4.57 11.87 -0.54
N GLN A 69 5.22 12.50 0.43
CA GLN A 69 6.66 12.34 0.66
C GLN A 69 7.02 12.55 2.13
N SER A 70 8.16 12.03 2.54
CA SER A 70 8.63 12.09 3.93
C SER A 70 8.90 13.51 4.44
N LYS A 71 9.11 14.46 3.54
CA LYS A 71 9.37 15.88 3.85
C LYS A 71 8.12 16.74 4.01
N ASP A 72 6.94 16.20 3.76
CA ASP A 72 5.71 16.96 3.95
C ASP A 72 5.60 17.42 5.41
N ASN A 73 5.07 18.61 5.63
CA ASN A 73 4.97 19.21 6.97
C ASN A 73 4.14 18.35 7.92
N ASP A 74 3.16 17.63 7.39
CA ASP A 74 2.27 16.74 8.13
C ASP A 74 2.75 15.27 8.18
N ALA A 75 3.97 14.98 7.73
CA ALA A 75 4.53 13.63 7.77
C ALA A 75 4.62 13.10 9.21
N ARG A 76 4.13 11.88 9.41
CA ARG A 76 4.08 11.21 10.71
C ARG A 76 5.47 10.73 11.15
N TRP A 77 5.64 10.45 12.41
CA TRP A 77 6.92 9.99 12.97
C TRP A 77 7.47 8.74 12.26
N PHE A 78 6.60 7.84 11.81
CA PHE A 78 6.98 6.60 11.11
C PHE A 78 7.24 6.80 9.61
N GLU A 79 7.08 8.00 9.06
CA GLU A 79 7.22 8.35 7.64
C GLU A 79 8.47 9.18 7.34
N LYS A 80 9.16 9.66 8.36
CA LYS A 80 10.18 10.72 8.24
C LYS A 80 11.36 10.39 7.32
N LYS A 81 11.57 9.13 7.00
CA LYS A 81 12.68 8.72 6.12
C LYS A 81 12.21 8.42 4.69
N VAL A 82 11.18 7.63 4.51
CA VAL A 82 10.72 7.14 3.20
C VAL A 82 9.24 6.86 3.22
N ILE A 83 8.54 7.24 2.14
CA ILE A 83 7.19 6.78 1.80
C ILE A 83 7.27 6.14 0.42
N TYR A 84 6.70 4.93 0.26
CA TYR A 84 6.79 4.17 -0.98
C TYR A 84 5.75 3.04 -1.04
N LYS A 85 5.70 2.29 -2.16
CA LYS A 85 4.83 1.11 -2.35
C LYS A 85 3.39 1.37 -1.88
N SER A 86 2.57 1.87 -2.74
CA SER A 86 1.21 2.30 -2.40
C SER A 86 0.15 1.45 -3.08
N LEU A 87 -0.90 1.14 -2.36
CA LEU A 87 -2.15 0.58 -2.86
C LEU A 87 -3.23 1.65 -2.74
N ILE A 88 -3.95 1.95 -3.83
CA ILE A 88 -5.07 2.88 -3.82
C ILE A 88 -6.34 2.12 -4.17
N ILE A 89 -7.33 2.19 -3.29
CA ILE A 89 -8.64 1.60 -3.50
C ILE A 89 -9.75 2.65 -3.50
N ARG A 90 -10.88 2.29 -4.08
CA ARG A 90 -12.08 3.13 -4.04
C ARG A 90 -12.90 2.80 -2.79
N ASP A 91 -13.12 3.80 -1.96
CA ASP A 91 -14.06 3.74 -0.84
C ASP A 91 -15.43 4.29 -1.29
N LYS A 92 -16.26 3.42 -1.87
CA LYS A 92 -17.57 3.81 -2.43
C LYS A 92 -18.53 4.33 -1.36
N GLN A 93 -18.37 3.90 -0.13
CA GLN A 93 -19.23 4.29 1.00
C GLN A 93 -18.67 5.47 1.78
N LYS A 94 -17.46 5.93 1.45
CA LYS A 94 -16.72 6.98 2.15
C LYS A 94 -16.57 6.69 3.65
N LEU A 95 -16.31 5.44 3.99
CA LEU A 95 -16.09 5.00 5.38
C LEU A 95 -14.91 5.74 6.01
N THR A 96 -13.90 6.07 5.21
CA THR A 96 -12.71 6.85 5.61
C THR A 96 -12.96 8.36 5.59
N GLY A 97 -14.15 8.82 5.19
CA GLY A 97 -14.47 10.22 4.92
C GLY A 97 -14.11 10.67 3.50
N HIS A 98 -13.42 9.86 2.72
CA HIS A 98 -12.95 10.16 1.37
C HIS A 98 -13.34 9.07 0.37
N PRO A 99 -13.57 9.38 -0.91
CA PRO A 99 -13.88 8.38 -1.95
C PRO A 99 -12.67 7.52 -2.35
N PHE A 100 -11.46 7.92 -2.00
CA PHE A 100 -10.23 7.19 -2.29
C PHE A 100 -9.38 7.07 -1.04
N VAL A 101 -8.84 5.89 -0.82
CA VAL A 101 -7.90 5.64 0.28
C VAL A 101 -6.63 4.98 -0.27
N MET A 102 -5.49 5.47 0.18
CA MET A 102 -4.16 4.94 -0.11
C MET A 102 -3.59 4.31 1.15
N TYR A 103 -3.08 3.09 1.01
CA TYR A 103 -2.22 2.44 1.99
C TYR A 103 -0.82 2.43 1.43
N TYR A 104 0.17 2.80 2.21
CA TYR A 104 1.55 2.94 1.75
C TYR A 104 2.53 2.43 2.79
N ASN A 105 3.65 1.89 2.32
CA ASN A 105 4.76 1.57 3.19
C ASN A 105 5.52 2.83 3.56
N ALA A 106 5.97 2.90 4.80
CA ALA A 106 6.72 4.03 5.32
C ALA A 106 7.83 3.59 6.27
N LYS A 107 8.95 4.34 6.26
CA LYS A 107 10.05 4.18 7.20
C LYS A 107 10.28 5.48 7.95
N GLY A 108 10.36 5.39 9.26
CA GLY A 108 10.82 6.45 10.15
C GLY A 108 12.32 6.37 10.38
N ASP A 109 12.81 7.16 11.35
CA ASP A 109 14.23 7.22 11.71
C ASP A 109 14.71 5.99 12.47
N THR A 110 13.80 5.19 13.01
CA THR A 110 14.14 3.94 13.72
C THR A 110 14.63 2.90 12.71
N ALA A 111 15.84 2.42 12.91
CA ALA A 111 16.41 1.38 12.05
C ALA A 111 15.56 0.10 12.05
N ASN A 112 15.41 -0.49 10.86
CA ASN A 112 14.61 -1.70 10.63
C ASN A 112 13.14 -1.59 11.06
N TYR A 113 12.59 -0.38 11.04
CA TYR A 113 11.16 -0.14 11.23
C TYR A 113 10.53 0.29 9.91
N GLU A 114 9.60 -0.51 9.45
CA GLU A 114 8.75 -0.22 8.29
C GLU A 114 7.31 -0.56 8.67
N SER A 115 6.39 0.29 8.28
CA SER A 115 4.99 0.16 8.67
C SER A 115 4.07 0.62 7.54
N ILE A 116 2.79 0.41 7.72
CA ILE A 116 1.76 0.79 6.76
C ILE A 116 1.03 2.04 7.27
N GLY A 117 1.12 3.11 6.50
CA GLY A 117 0.36 4.33 6.72
C GLY A 117 -0.86 4.41 5.81
N MET A 118 -1.70 5.42 6.06
CA MET A 118 -2.95 5.62 5.34
C MET A 118 -3.19 7.09 5.01
N ALA A 119 -3.71 7.37 3.81
CA ALA A 119 -4.15 8.70 3.39
C ALA A 119 -5.45 8.63 2.59
N GLY A 120 -6.28 9.67 2.71
CA GLY A 120 -7.51 9.83 1.96
C GLY A 120 -7.41 10.92 0.90
N SER A 121 -8.20 10.81 -0.16
CA SER A 121 -8.27 11.80 -1.24
C SER A 121 -9.67 11.88 -1.84
N ASP A 122 -10.05 13.06 -2.32
CA ASP A 122 -11.30 13.29 -3.04
C ASP A 122 -11.10 13.30 -4.57
N ASP A 123 -9.85 13.47 -5.03
CA ASP A 123 -9.53 13.76 -6.44
C ASP A 123 -8.35 12.97 -7.01
N LEU A 124 -7.69 12.12 -6.22
CA LEU A 124 -6.43 11.42 -6.51
C LEU A 124 -5.21 12.34 -6.69
N LEU A 125 -5.37 13.64 -6.53
CA LEU A 125 -4.31 14.64 -6.70
C LEU A 125 -3.82 15.17 -5.36
N SER A 126 -4.75 15.41 -4.43
CA SER A 126 -4.49 15.93 -3.10
C SER A 126 -4.78 14.86 -2.06
N TRP A 127 -3.82 14.57 -1.20
CA TRP A 127 -3.90 13.50 -0.21
C TRP A 127 -3.73 14.03 1.20
N LYS A 128 -4.60 13.60 2.09
CA LYS A 128 -4.55 13.91 3.52
C LYS A 128 -4.24 12.65 4.30
N ARG A 129 -3.20 12.69 5.13
CA ARG A 129 -2.86 11.58 6.02
C ARG A 129 -3.97 11.31 7.02
N LEU A 130 -4.29 10.04 7.23
CA LEU A 130 -5.32 9.59 8.15
C LEU A 130 -4.67 8.87 9.34
N GLY A 131 -5.07 9.25 10.55
CA GLY A 131 -4.49 8.74 11.79
C GLY A 131 -3.07 9.26 12.07
N ASP A 132 -2.60 9.03 13.31
CA ASP A 132 -1.28 9.44 13.80
C ASP A 132 -0.34 8.26 14.01
N GLN A 133 -0.87 7.05 13.93
CA GLN A 133 -0.16 5.79 14.10
C GLN A 133 -0.27 4.95 12.81
N PRO A 134 0.69 4.06 12.54
CA PRO A 134 0.53 3.09 11.49
C PRO A 134 -0.66 2.18 11.77
N ILE A 135 -1.30 1.67 10.70
CA ILE A 135 -2.52 0.85 10.83
C ILE A 135 -2.24 -0.54 11.45
N ILE A 136 -1.02 -1.04 11.34
CA ILE A 136 -0.58 -2.28 11.99
C ILE A 136 0.49 -1.92 13.03
N THR A 137 0.14 -1.97 14.30
CA THR A 137 1.01 -1.55 15.41
C THR A 137 1.54 -2.71 16.25
N ARG A 138 1.01 -3.90 16.08
CA ARG A 138 1.37 -5.08 16.89
C ARG A 138 2.84 -5.49 16.72
N TYR A 139 3.38 -5.33 15.53
CA TYR A 139 4.72 -5.77 15.19
C TYR A 139 5.69 -4.59 15.20
N LYS A 140 6.72 -4.74 16.00
CA LYS A 140 7.91 -3.87 15.91
C LYS A 140 8.82 -4.46 14.84
N GLY A 141 9.19 -3.65 13.86
CA GLY A 141 10.06 -4.08 12.79
C GLY A 141 9.45 -3.79 11.42
N ILE A 142 9.69 -4.66 10.46
CA ILE A 142 9.30 -4.44 9.07
C ILE A 142 7.99 -5.15 8.77
N CYS A 143 6.96 -4.40 8.40
CA CYS A 143 5.74 -4.92 7.78
C CYS A 143 5.30 -4.00 6.64
N GLY A 144 4.60 -4.55 5.65
CA GLY A 144 4.20 -3.74 4.50
C GLY A 144 3.48 -4.52 3.40
N ASP A 145 3.44 -3.90 2.24
CA ASP A 145 2.86 -4.41 0.98
C ASP A 145 1.39 -4.83 1.16
N ALA A 146 0.58 -3.88 1.64
CA ALA A 146 -0.84 -4.08 1.85
C ALA A 146 -1.55 -4.49 0.56
N GLN A 147 -2.31 -5.57 0.61
CA GLN A 147 -3.29 -5.95 -0.38
C GLN A 147 -4.66 -6.06 0.30
N ILE A 148 -5.70 -5.47 -0.28
CA ILE A 148 -7.03 -5.48 0.33
C ILE A 148 -8.00 -6.25 -0.55
N ALA A 149 -8.75 -7.17 0.08
CA ALA A 149 -9.92 -7.82 -0.49
C ALA A 149 -11.16 -7.50 0.37
N ARG A 150 -12.32 -7.35 -0.28
CA ARG A 150 -13.60 -7.24 0.41
C ARG A 150 -14.35 -8.56 0.33
N ILE A 151 -14.58 -9.19 1.48
CA ILE A 151 -15.27 -10.48 1.60
C ILE A 151 -16.58 -10.25 2.34
N GLY A 152 -17.70 -10.21 1.63
CA GLY A 152 -18.98 -9.77 2.21
C GLY A 152 -18.86 -8.31 2.67
N GLU A 153 -19.11 -8.07 3.95
CA GLU A 153 -19.02 -6.75 4.57
C GLU A 153 -17.64 -6.46 5.21
N VAL A 154 -16.73 -7.43 5.19
CA VAL A 154 -15.42 -7.33 5.84
C VAL A 154 -14.36 -6.98 4.82
N TYR A 155 -13.55 -5.98 5.11
CA TYR A 155 -12.29 -5.74 4.41
C TYR A 155 -11.18 -6.54 5.07
N VAL A 156 -10.42 -7.26 4.26
CA VAL A 156 -9.28 -8.07 4.69
C VAL A 156 -8.03 -7.50 4.07
N LEU A 157 -7.11 -7.05 4.92
CA LEU A 157 -5.81 -6.53 4.52
C LEU A 157 -4.78 -7.63 4.74
N PHE A 158 -4.21 -8.14 3.65
CA PHE A 158 -3.06 -9.04 3.68
C PHE A 158 -1.78 -8.21 3.71
N TYR A 159 -0.81 -8.63 4.52
CA TYR A 159 0.46 -7.94 4.66
C TYR A 159 1.58 -8.90 5.07
N PHE A 160 2.82 -8.52 4.78
CA PHE A 160 3.98 -9.26 5.26
C PHE A 160 4.56 -8.61 6.51
N GLY A 161 5.29 -9.42 7.30
CA GLY A 161 6.08 -8.93 8.43
C GLY A 161 7.39 -9.68 8.60
N ALA A 162 8.21 -9.19 9.51
CA ALA A 162 9.53 -9.74 9.86
C ALA A 162 10.49 -9.93 8.68
N PHE A 163 10.41 -9.07 7.67
CA PHE A 163 11.30 -9.10 6.51
C PHE A 163 12.78 -9.12 6.92
N TRP A 164 13.64 -9.82 6.18
CA TRP A 164 15.08 -10.05 6.47
C TRP A 164 15.39 -10.96 7.65
N LYS A 165 14.42 -11.64 8.24
CA LYS A 165 14.67 -12.55 9.35
C LYS A 165 14.11 -13.93 9.03
N PRO A 166 14.72 -14.99 9.54
CA PRO A 166 14.04 -16.27 9.62
C PRO A 166 12.72 -16.05 10.35
N GLY A 167 11.61 -16.46 9.73
CA GLY A 167 10.27 -16.22 10.27
C GLY A 167 9.54 -15.04 9.65
N ALA A 168 9.99 -14.51 8.48
CA ALA A 168 9.16 -13.65 7.65
C ALA A 168 7.82 -14.35 7.35
N PHE A 169 6.72 -13.66 7.55
CA PHE A 169 5.38 -14.24 7.48
C PHE A 169 4.44 -13.43 6.61
N GLU A 170 3.35 -14.09 6.21
CA GLU A 170 2.16 -13.45 5.67
C GLU A 170 1.00 -13.56 6.65
N ARG A 171 0.33 -12.45 6.89
CA ARG A 171 -0.83 -12.34 7.76
C ARG A 171 -1.94 -11.50 7.16
N PHE A 172 -3.02 -11.38 7.90
CA PHE A 172 -4.10 -10.46 7.57
C PHE A 172 -4.65 -9.77 8.81
N ALA A 173 -5.25 -8.61 8.55
CA ALA A 173 -6.09 -7.89 9.49
C ALA A 173 -7.45 -7.64 8.86
N CYS A 174 -8.48 -7.50 9.69
CA CYS A 174 -9.84 -7.27 9.26
C CYS A 174 -10.35 -5.89 9.69
N SER A 175 -11.20 -5.30 8.86
CA SER A 175 -11.84 -4.02 9.15
C SER A 175 -13.26 -3.98 8.57
N TYR A 176 -14.15 -3.24 9.23
CA TYR A 176 -15.46 -2.87 8.69
C TYR A 176 -15.50 -1.45 8.13
N ASP A 177 -14.52 -0.63 8.45
CA ASP A 177 -14.50 0.81 8.16
C ASP A 177 -13.27 1.31 7.40
N LEU A 178 -12.35 0.40 7.02
CA LEU A 178 -11.10 0.72 6.34
C LEU A 178 -10.09 1.55 7.17
N VAL A 179 -10.43 1.90 8.40
CA VAL A 179 -9.63 2.73 9.31
C VAL A 179 -9.12 1.93 10.50
N ASN A 180 -10.03 1.22 11.15
CA ASN A 180 -9.73 0.43 12.34
C ASN A 180 -9.50 -1.02 11.93
N TRP A 181 -8.28 -1.49 12.09
CA TRP A 181 -7.86 -2.82 11.69
C TRP A 181 -7.61 -3.71 12.90
N THR A 182 -8.28 -4.86 12.94
CA THR A 182 -8.05 -5.91 13.92
C THR A 182 -7.17 -6.98 13.31
N ASP A 183 -5.97 -7.13 13.86
CA ASP A 183 -5.01 -8.11 13.39
C ASP A 183 -5.44 -9.54 13.77
N TRP A 184 -5.20 -10.50 12.88
CA TRP A 184 -5.46 -11.90 13.11
C TRP A 184 -4.61 -12.44 14.27
N ASN A 185 -5.25 -13.12 15.23
CA ASN A 185 -4.57 -13.67 16.42
C ASN A 185 -4.11 -15.14 16.24
N GLY A 186 -4.49 -15.79 15.16
CA GLY A 186 -4.13 -17.16 14.87
C GLY A 186 -2.73 -17.30 14.26
N PRO A 187 -2.41 -18.48 13.72
CA PRO A 187 -1.14 -18.74 13.04
C PRO A 187 -0.99 -17.87 11.78
N ASP A 188 0.23 -17.73 11.33
CA ASP A 188 0.53 -17.08 10.06
C ASP A 188 -0.13 -17.82 8.90
N LEU A 189 -0.58 -17.12 7.88
CA LEU A 189 -1.12 -17.73 6.67
C LEU A 189 -0.02 -18.51 5.93
N ILE A 190 1.13 -17.90 5.84
CA ILE A 190 2.34 -18.47 5.27
C ILE A 190 3.50 -18.05 6.16
N ALA A 191 4.35 -19.00 6.51
CA ALA A 191 5.62 -18.77 7.18
C ALA A 191 6.67 -19.71 6.56
N PRO A 192 7.96 -19.41 6.67
CA PRO A 192 9.00 -20.29 6.19
C PRO A 192 8.84 -21.71 6.77
N SER A 193 8.67 -22.70 5.91
CA SER A 193 8.46 -24.09 6.33
C SER A 193 9.21 -25.09 5.45
N GLU A 194 9.56 -24.69 4.24
CA GLU A 194 10.14 -25.57 3.23
C GLU A 194 11.62 -25.22 2.92
N PRO A 195 12.39 -26.14 2.38
CA PRO A 195 13.80 -25.87 2.05
C PRO A 195 14.02 -24.66 1.13
N TYR A 196 13.05 -24.33 0.27
CA TYR A 196 13.17 -23.22 -0.68
C TYR A 196 12.74 -21.87 -0.10
N ASP A 197 12.01 -21.83 1.02
CA ASP A 197 11.49 -20.60 1.62
C ASP A 197 12.04 -20.28 3.02
N GLN A 198 13.08 -20.97 3.48
CA GLN A 198 13.62 -20.90 4.85
C GLN A 198 13.91 -19.49 5.35
N GLN A 199 14.15 -18.53 4.48
CA GLN A 199 14.44 -17.15 4.86
C GLN A 199 13.25 -16.23 4.73
N TYR A 200 12.43 -16.44 3.68
CA TYR A 200 11.34 -15.53 3.34
C TYR A 200 10.12 -16.27 2.84
N ALA A 201 8.97 -15.99 3.44
CA ALA A 201 7.64 -16.24 2.89
C ALA A 201 6.85 -14.93 3.00
N HIS A 202 6.85 -14.09 1.94
CA HIS A 202 6.33 -12.73 2.01
C HIS A 202 5.86 -12.19 0.66
N LYS A 203 5.15 -11.05 0.69
CA LYS A 203 4.55 -10.35 -0.47
C LYS A 203 3.40 -11.12 -1.10
N PRO A 204 2.30 -11.26 -0.36
CA PRO A 204 1.15 -12.00 -0.84
C PRO A 204 0.43 -11.25 -1.97
N TRP A 205 -0.13 -12.03 -2.88
CA TRP A 205 -1.20 -11.59 -3.74
C TRP A 205 -2.29 -12.65 -3.71
N VAL A 206 -3.38 -12.35 -3.01
CA VAL A 206 -4.45 -13.32 -2.75
C VAL A 206 -5.64 -13.02 -3.64
N ILE A 207 -6.05 -14.00 -4.41
CA ILE A 207 -7.22 -13.92 -5.29
C ILE A 207 -8.11 -15.14 -5.09
N LYS A 208 -9.40 -15.00 -5.33
CA LYS A 208 -10.30 -16.13 -5.47
C LYS A 208 -10.28 -16.59 -6.92
N TRP A 209 -9.91 -17.84 -7.11
CA TRP A 209 -9.97 -18.52 -8.40
C TRP A 209 -11.32 -19.22 -8.56
#